data_0dbef873f9830d7f9e9c0e6125e37050
#
_entry.id   0dbef873f9830d7f9e9c0e6125e37050
#
_cell.length_a   1.000
_cell.length_b   1.000
_cell.length_c   1.000
_cell.angle_alpha   90.00
_cell.angle_beta   90.00
_cell.angle_gamma   90.00
#
_symmetry.space_group_name_H-M   'P 1'
#
loop_
_entity.id
_entity.type
_entity.pdbx_description
1 polymer ?
#
loop_
_entity_poly.entity_id
_entity_poly.type
_entity_poly.pdbx_seq_one_letter_code
_entity_poly.pdbx_strand_id
1 'polypeptide(L)'
;KKKNIYSQIHELFDTDKKRDFKIITDRVRNIFPSSNYGCLAPFTNWPPKEWPTESYLKICESLFNQGVSKIYILGSETESVRFDNFQKNFGNKVINRCGKHHILNDYGLLQKSRIFIGNDSAMMHMAALSKTPTIGLFGPTNDKIYFPEIFDHCHLVRSSESYESLISKTQNFTLNNCLMNDVSYNQVENKIIEILNDQNF
;
A
#
# COMPACT_ATOMS: atom_id res chain seq x y z
N LYS A 1 1.17 16.38 -21.89
CA LYS A 1 0.84 15.77 -20.59
C LYS A 1 1.39 14.34 -20.61
N LYS A 2 2.21 13.95 -19.62
CA LYS A 2 2.62 12.54 -19.47
C LYS A 2 1.37 11.73 -19.12
N LYS A 3 1.10 10.64 -19.85
CA LYS A 3 0.00 9.72 -19.52
C LYS A 3 0.31 9.00 -18.21
N ASN A 4 -0.72 8.70 -17.44
CA ASN A 4 -0.62 7.85 -16.26
C ASN A 4 -0.03 6.48 -16.63
N ILE A 5 0.82 5.92 -15.76
CA ILE A 5 1.52 4.65 -16.03
C ILE A 5 0.54 3.49 -16.28
N TYR A 6 -0.60 3.46 -15.58
CA TYR A 6 -1.63 2.44 -15.79
C TYR A 6 -2.31 2.55 -17.15
N SER A 7 -2.57 3.78 -17.63
CA SER A 7 -3.09 3.98 -18.98
C SER A 7 -2.10 3.51 -20.04
N GLN A 8 -0.79 3.72 -19.83
CA GLN A 8 0.25 3.23 -20.72
C GLN A 8 0.36 1.71 -20.68
N ILE A 9 0.30 1.11 -19.49
CA ILE A 9 0.33 -0.35 -19.31
C ILE A 9 -0.92 -0.95 -19.97
N HIS A 10 -2.10 -0.37 -19.77
CA HIS A 10 -3.34 -0.87 -20.35
C HIS A 10 -3.31 -0.85 -21.87
N GLU A 11 -2.77 0.22 -22.47
CA GLU A 11 -2.56 0.29 -23.94
C GLU A 11 -1.59 -0.79 -24.48
N LEU A 12 -0.58 -1.17 -23.68
CA LEU A 12 0.39 -2.21 -24.04
C LEU A 12 -0.14 -3.64 -23.85
N PHE A 13 -1.08 -3.83 -22.93
CA PHE A 13 -1.57 -5.16 -22.51
C PHE A 13 -3.02 -5.44 -22.93
N ASP A 14 -3.61 -4.65 -23.81
CA ASP A 14 -4.95 -4.88 -24.36
C ASP A 14 -4.99 -6.08 -25.33
N THR A 15 -4.24 -7.11 -25.01
CA THR A 15 -4.22 -8.36 -25.77
C THR A 15 -4.34 -9.56 -24.83
N ASP A 16 -5.16 -10.52 -25.22
CA ASP A 16 -5.36 -11.94 -24.83
C ASP A 16 -4.66 -12.56 -23.61
N LYS A 17 -3.78 -11.85 -22.91
CA LYS A 17 -3.04 -12.31 -21.73
C LYS A 17 -3.86 -12.37 -20.44
N LYS A 18 -5.15 -12.02 -20.46
CA LYS A 18 -6.06 -12.22 -19.33
C LYS A 18 -6.12 -13.67 -18.85
N ARG A 19 -5.79 -14.65 -19.73
CA ARG A 19 -5.76 -16.08 -19.39
C ARG A 19 -4.62 -16.45 -18.45
N ASP A 20 -3.40 -15.97 -18.70
CA ASP A 20 -2.23 -16.35 -17.92
C ASP A 20 -2.26 -15.77 -16.49
N PHE A 21 -2.77 -14.55 -16.34
CA PHE A 21 -2.97 -13.93 -15.04
C PHE A 21 -4.01 -14.68 -14.19
N LYS A 22 -5.05 -15.22 -14.80
CA LYS A 22 -6.09 -16.00 -14.11
C LYS A 22 -5.54 -17.33 -13.58
N ILE A 23 -4.67 -18.00 -14.32
CA ILE A 23 -4.04 -19.29 -13.90
C ILE A 23 -3.13 -19.06 -12.68
N ILE A 24 -2.39 -17.96 -12.64
CA ILE A 24 -1.54 -17.60 -11.50
C ILE A 24 -2.39 -17.29 -10.27
N THR A 25 -3.48 -16.54 -10.43
CA THR A 25 -4.38 -16.16 -9.32
C THR A 25 -5.14 -17.36 -8.74
N ASP A 26 -5.53 -18.32 -9.56
CA ASP A 26 -6.25 -19.51 -9.11
C ASP A 26 -5.37 -20.45 -8.29
N ARG A 27 -4.06 -20.54 -8.58
CA ARG A 27 -3.10 -21.32 -7.79
C ARG A 27 -2.82 -20.73 -6.40
N VAL A 28 -2.95 -19.41 -6.24
CA VAL A 28 -2.63 -18.71 -4.99
C VAL A 28 -3.85 -18.56 -4.07
N ARG A 29 -5.08 -18.59 -4.59
CA ARG A 29 -6.33 -18.40 -3.83
C ARG A 29 -6.52 -19.32 -2.63
N ASN A 30 -5.90 -20.49 -2.61
CA ASN A 30 -6.12 -21.51 -1.57
C ASN A 30 -5.17 -21.41 -0.36
N ILE A 31 -4.18 -20.50 -0.38
CA ILE A 31 -3.15 -20.43 0.67
C ILE A 31 -3.62 -19.67 1.92
N PHE A 32 -4.60 -18.75 1.77
CA PHE A 32 -5.06 -17.90 2.85
C PHE A 32 -6.57 -18.10 3.14
N PRO A 33 -6.91 -18.88 4.16
CA PRO A 33 -8.31 -19.26 4.44
C PRO A 33 -9.16 -18.16 5.07
N SER A 34 -8.55 -17.16 5.74
CA SER A 34 -9.24 -16.07 6.40
C SER A 34 -9.10 -14.78 5.60
N SER A 35 -10.16 -13.97 5.53
CA SER A 35 -10.17 -12.66 4.89
C SER A 35 -10.24 -11.48 5.88
N ASN A 36 -10.22 -11.75 7.20
CA ASN A 36 -10.31 -10.67 8.20
C ASN A 36 -8.95 -10.12 8.58
N TYR A 37 -8.22 -9.56 7.61
CA TYR A 37 -6.93 -8.92 7.83
C TYR A 37 -6.73 -7.72 6.91
N GLY A 38 -5.80 -6.84 7.30
CA GLY A 38 -5.28 -5.76 6.49
C GLY A 38 -3.83 -6.01 6.06
N CYS A 39 -3.40 -5.33 5.01
CA CYS A 39 -2.00 -5.32 4.55
C CYS A 39 -1.45 -3.89 4.57
N LEU A 40 -0.22 -3.72 5.06
CA LEU A 40 0.47 -2.44 5.06
C LEU A 40 1.83 -2.57 4.36
N ALA A 41 2.23 -1.53 3.63
CA ALA A 41 3.60 -1.36 3.12
C ALA A 41 4.19 -0.04 3.62
N PRO A 42 4.69 -0.02 4.88
CA PRO A 42 5.15 1.22 5.51
C PRO A 42 6.52 1.66 5.07
N PHE A 43 7.32 0.79 4.48
CA PHE A 43 8.72 1.04 4.16
C PHE A 43 8.92 1.34 2.69
N THR A 44 9.97 2.09 2.40
CA THR A 44 10.44 2.34 1.03
C THR A 44 11.96 2.40 1.00
N ASN A 45 12.54 2.27 -0.20
CA ASN A 45 13.96 2.48 -0.43
C ASN A 45 14.35 3.96 -0.65
N TRP A 46 13.37 4.86 -0.58
CA TRP A 46 13.59 6.31 -0.70
C TRP A 46 12.88 7.04 0.45
N PRO A 47 13.61 7.39 1.54
CA PRO A 47 13.05 7.95 2.78
C PRO A 47 12.14 9.17 2.60
N PRO A 48 12.37 10.11 1.65
CA PRO A 48 11.49 11.25 1.47
C PRO A 48 10.02 10.90 1.18
N LYS A 49 9.73 9.76 0.56
CA LYS A 49 8.36 9.32 0.27
C LYS A 49 7.79 8.33 1.29
N GLU A 50 8.47 8.14 2.41
CA GLU A 50 8.03 7.23 3.46
C GLU A 50 7.26 7.98 4.54
N TRP A 51 6.00 7.59 4.72
CA TRP A 51 5.19 8.14 5.81
C TRP A 51 5.70 7.66 7.16
N PRO A 52 5.70 8.50 8.22
CA PRO A 52 6.29 8.14 9.52
C PRO A 52 5.77 6.80 10.07
N THR A 53 6.68 5.99 10.60
CA THR A 53 6.35 4.70 11.23
C THR A 53 5.33 4.85 12.35
N GLU A 54 5.42 5.91 13.15
CA GLU A 54 4.49 6.24 14.23
C GLU A 54 3.05 6.41 13.72
N SER A 55 2.89 6.97 12.53
CA SER A 55 1.58 7.09 11.89
C SER A 55 1.03 5.71 11.49
N TYR A 56 1.87 4.84 10.96
CA TYR A 56 1.48 3.45 10.66
C TYR A 56 1.13 2.65 11.91
N LEU A 57 1.81 2.87 13.05
CA LEU A 57 1.44 2.24 14.32
C LEU A 57 0.03 2.65 14.74
N LYS A 58 -0.32 3.94 14.64
CA LYS A 58 -1.69 4.43 14.91
C LYS A 58 -2.70 3.83 13.92
N ILE A 59 -2.33 3.64 12.65
CA ILE A 59 -3.19 2.96 11.66
C ILE A 59 -3.44 1.50 12.04
N CYS A 60 -2.46 0.80 12.60
CA CYS A 60 -2.68 -0.56 13.12
C CYS A 60 -3.74 -0.56 14.23
N GLU A 61 -3.68 0.39 15.17
CA GLU A 61 -4.69 0.54 16.24
C GLU A 61 -6.08 0.82 15.64
N SER A 62 -6.17 1.76 14.70
CA SER A 62 -7.44 2.08 14.01
C SER A 62 -8.02 0.86 13.31
N LEU A 63 -7.23 0.08 12.57
CA LEU A 63 -7.66 -1.14 11.90
C LEU A 63 -8.17 -2.19 12.90
N PHE A 64 -7.48 -2.39 14.03
CA PHE A 64 -7.95 -3.31 15.06
C PHE A 64 -9.26 -2.85 15.70
N ASN A 65 -9.46 -1.55 15.92
CA ASN A 65 -10.70 -0.96 16.41
C ASN A 65 -11.87 -1.15 15.42
N GLN A 66 -11.58 -1.23 14.12
CA GLN A 66 -12.54 -1.57 13.06
C GLN A 66 -12.73 -3.09 12.85
N GLY A 67 -12.25 -3.90 13.79
CA GLY A 67 -12.49 -5.35 13.80
C GLY A 67 -11.55 -6.17 12.90
N VAL A 68 -10.52 -5.57 12.30
CA VAL A 68 -9.46 -6.32 11.61
C VAL A 68 -8.71 -7.17 12.63
N SER A 69 -8.56 -8.46 12.37
CA SER A 69 -7.97 -9.40 13.35
C SER A 69 -6.45 -9.51 13.26
N LYS A 70 -5.89 -9.29 12.07
CA LYS A 70 -4.45 -9.38 11.80
C LYS A 70 -4.02 -8.34 10.77
N ILE A 71 -2.75 -7.96 10.83
CA ILE A 71 -2.13 -7.08 9.84
C ILE A 71 -0.85 -7.73 9.32
N TYR A 72 -0.67 -7.73 8.01
CA TYR A 72 0.55 -8.19 7.35
C TYR A 72 1.36 -6.99 6.85
N ILE A 73 2.63 -6.93 7.25
CA ILE A 73 3.57 -5.92 6.76
C ILE A 73 4.29 -6.50 5.55
N LEU A 74 4.10 -5.86 4.40
CA LEU A 74 4.70 -6.23 3.11
C LEU A 74 5.87 -5.30 2.79
N GLY A 75 6.85 -5.85 2.09
CA GLY A 75 8.04 -5.11 1.68
C GLY A 75 9.14 -6.04 1.18
N SER A 76 10.30 -5.46 0.90
CA SER A 76 11.51 -6.19 0.51
C SER A 76 12.19 -6.85 1.71
N GLU A 77 13.13 -7.75 1.43
CA GLU A 77 13.94 -8.41 2.46
C GLU A 77 14.76 -7.41 3.28
N THR A 78 15.32 -6.39 2.63
CA THR A 78 16.11 -5.35 3.29
C THR A 78 15.29 -4.50 4.25
N GLU A 79 13.98 -4.42 4.07
CA GLU A 79 13.05 -3.70 4.94
C GLU A 79 12.61 -4.54 6.16
N SER A 80 12.84 -5.86 6.12
CA SER A 80 12.43 -6.79 7.19
C SER A 80 13.01 -6.43 8.55
N VAL A 81 14.23 -5.90 8.60
CA VAL A 81 14.91 -5.48 9.84
C VAL A 81 14.23 -4.30 10.55
N ARG A 82 13.38 -3.57 9.84
CA ARG A 82 12.68 -2.37 10.34
C ARG A 82 11.33 -2.70 11.00
N PHE A 83 10.98 -3.98 11.06
CA PHE A 83 9.70 -4.47 11.59
C PHE A 83 9.57 -4.37 13.12
N ASP A 84 10.67 -4.24 13.86
CA ASP A 84 10.73 -4.38 15.33
C ASP A 84 9.72 -3.52 16.08
N ASN A 85 9.46 -2.30 15.63
CA ASN A 85 8.47 -1.41 16.27
C ASN A 85 7.06 -1.99 16.20
N PHE A 86 6.69 -2.62 15.09
CA PHE A 86 5.39 -3.30 14.95
C PHE A 86 5.28 -4.50 15.88
N GLN A 87 6.35 -5.31 15.95
CA GLN A 87 6.41 -6.48 16.84
C GLN A 87 6.27 -6.10 18.31
N LYS A 88 6.97 -5.03 18.74
CA LYS A 88 6.92 -4.55 20.13
C LYS A 88 5.54 -4.07 20.55
N ASN A 89 4.82 -3.36 19.65
CA ASN A 89 3.53 -2.77 19.96
C ASN A 89 2.37 -3.77 19.86
N PHE A 90 2.43 -4.74 18.93
CA PHE A 90 1.26 -5.55 18.57
C PHE A 90 1.48 -7.06 18.66
N GLY A 91 2.69 -7.50 18.94
CA GLY A 91 3.02 -8.92 19.04
C GLY A 91 2.60 -9.71 17.80
N ASN A 92 1.92 -10.83 18.02
CA ASN A 92 1.49 -11.75 16.95
C ASN A 92 0.27 -11.27 16.14
N LYS A 93 -0.30 -10.11 16.46
CA LYS A 93 -1.38 -9.52 15.66
C LYS A 93 -0.85 -8.87 14.38
N VAL A 94 0.43 -8.46 14.38
CA VAL A 94 1.11 -7.92 13.20
C VAL A 94 2.21 -8.89 12.75
N ILE A 95 2.20 -9.25 11.49
CA ILE A 95 3.04 -10.32 10.94
C ILE A 95 3.97 -9.75 9.89
N ASN A 96 5.27 -9.95 10.07
CA ASN A 96 6.29 -9.57 9.11
C ASN A 96 6.32 -10.54 7.92
N ARG A 97 6.04 -10.02 6.73
CA ARG A 97 6.18 -10.75 5.46
C ARG A 97 7.25 -10.18 4.52
N CYS A 98 7.94 -9.12 4.93
CA CYS A 98 8.97 -8.49 4.11
C CYS A 98 10.02 -9.50 3.63
N GLY A 99 10.13 -9.69 2.32
CA GLY A 99 11.09 -10.59 1.68
C GLY A 99 10.94 -12.09 1.96
N LYS A 100 9.92 -12.51 2.71
CA LYS A 100 9.79 -13.90 3.17
C LYS A 100 9.12 -14.84 2.17
N HIS A 101 8.52 -14.29 1.13
CA HIS A 101 7.72 -15.09 0.20
C HIS A 101 7.89 -14.59 -1.24
N HIS A 102 7.56 -15.46 -2.17
CA HIS A 102 7.50 -15.07 -3.57
C HIS A 102 6.39 -14.03 -3.78
N ILE A 103 6.63 -13.04 -4.63
CA ILE A 103 5.73 -11.92 -4.89
C ILE A 103 4.30 -12.34 -5.28
N LEU A 104 4.13 -13.47 -5.94
CA LEU A 104 2.82 -14.03 -6.28
C LEU A 104 2.04 -14.48 -5.03
N ASN A 105 2.72 -14.90 -3.97
CA ASN A 105 2.06 -15.24 -2.71
C ASN A 105 1.54 -13.98 -2.02
N ASP A 106 2.27 -12.87 -2.12
CA ASP A 106 1.82 -11.58 -1.59
C ASP A 106 0.67 -11.01 -2.43
N TYR A 107 0.65 -11.26 -3.74
CA TYR A 107 -0.50 -10.96 -4.58
C TYR A 107 -1.77 -11.71 -4.11
N GLY A 108 -1.67 -13.01 -3.84
CA GLY A 108 -2.78 -13.81 -3.33
C GLY A 108 -3.23 -13.40 -1.92
N LEU A 109 -2.30 -12.96 -1.07
CA LEU A 109 -2.62 -12.37 0.22
C LEU A 109 -3.41 -11.07 0.03
N LEU A 110 -2.97 -10.19 -0.85
CA LEU A 110 -3.67 -8.95 -1.16
C LEU A 110 -5.08 -9.20 -1.67
N GLN A 111 -5.31 -10.14 -2.57
CA GLN A 111 -6.64 -10.45 -3.11
C GLN A 111 -7.71 -10.75 -2.06
N LYS A 112 -7.32 -11.19 -0.88
CA LYS A 112 -8.22 -11.53 0.24
C LYS A 112 -8.14 -10.54 1.39
N SER A 113 -7.28 -9.53 1.28
CA SER A 113 -7.17 -8.48 2.27
C SER A 113 -8.39 -7.56 2.24
N ARG A 114 -8.88 -7.18 3.41
CA ARG A 114 -9.96 -6.19 3.53
C ARG A 114 -9.51 -4.81 3.06
N ILE A 115 -8.23 -4.48 3.25
CA ILE A 115 -7.69 -3.17 2.93
C ILE A 115 -6.17 -3.26 2.77
N PHE A 116 -5.61 -2.44 1.90
CA PHE A 116 -4.19 -2.16 1.82
C PHE A 116 -3.93 -0.67 2.03
N ILE A 117 -2.87 -0.35 2.79
CA ILE A 117 -2.41 1.03 3.00
C ILE A 117 -0.89 1.06 2.82
N GLY A 118 -0.40 1.95 1.98
CA GLY A 118 1.04 2.03 1.74
C GLY A 118 1.49 3.27 0.99
N ASN A 119 2.78 3.52 1.06
CA ASN A 119 3.44 4.56 0.27
C ASN A 119 3.42 4.20 -1.23
N ASP A 120 3.73 5.16 -2.10
CA ASP A 120 3.97 4.90 -3.52
C ASP A 120 5.11 3.88 -3.71
N SER A 121 4.74 2.63 -3.92
CA SER A 121 5.65 1.48 -3.99
C SER A 121 5.07 0.36 -4.86
N ALA A 122 5.89 -0.64 -5.19
CA ALA A 122 5.44 -1.81 -5.94
C ALA A 122 4.26 -2.55 -5.26
N MET A 123 4.23 -2.58 -3.91
CA MET A 123 3.15 -3.22 -3.15
C MET A 123 1.81 -2.49 -3.34
N MET A 124 1.81 -1.15 -3.41
CA MET A 124 0.60 -0.36 -3.69
C MET A 124 0.05 -0.69 -5.08
N HIS A 125 0.91 -0.76 -6.08
CA HIS A 125 0.50 -1.11 -7.45
C HIS A 125 -0.05 -2.53 -7.52
N MET A 126 0.57 -3.45 -6.79
CA MET A 126 0.10 -4.84 -6.70
C MET A 126 -1.26 -4.94 -6.01
N ALA A 127 -1.49 -4.17 -4.94
CA ALA A 127 -2.77 -4.11 -4.25
C ALA A 127 -3.88 -3.59 -5.18
N ALA A 128 -3.59 -2.52 -5.93
CA ALA A 128 -4.51 -1.99 -6.94
C ALA A 128 -4.90 -3.05 -7.99
N LEU A 129 -3.91 -3.76 -8.54
CA LEU A 129 -4.13 -4.83 -9.53
C LEU A 129 -4.85 -6.05 -8.96
N SER A 130 -4.71 -6.33 -7.67
CA SER A 130 -5.38 -7.45 -6.98
C SER A 130 -6.85 -7.14 -6.62
N LYS A 131 -7.33 -5.93 -6.92
CA LYS A 131 -8.66 -5.42 -6.57
C LYS A 131 -8.87 -5.29 -5.05
N THR A 132 -7.80 -5.16 -4.29
CA THR A 132 -7.86 -4.85 -2.86
C THR A 132 -8.22 -3.38 -2.68
N PRO A 133 -9.18 -3.01 -1.81
CA PRO A 133 -9.39 -1.61 -1.43
C PRO A 133 -8.06 -1.01 -0.95
N THR A 134 -7.60 0.01 -1.63
CA THR A 134 -6.21 0.51 -1.52
C THR A 134 -6.18 1.99 -1.16
N ILE A 135 -5.48 2.34 -0.10
CA ILE A 135 -5.12 3.72 0.22
C ILE A 135 -3.64 3.93 -0.14
N GLY A 136 -3.40 4.73 -1.17
CA GLY A 136 -2.06 5.13 -1.59
C GLY A 136 -1.66 6.47 -0.98
N LEU A 137 -0.50 6.49 -0.30
CA LEU A 137 0.03 7.67 0.37
C LEU A 137 1.10 8.34 -0.51
N PHE A 138 0.91 9.61 -0.80
CA PHE A 138 1.76 10.38 -1.72
C PHE A 138 2.27 11.67 -1.11
N GLY A 139 3.50 12.01 -1.44
CA GLY A 139 4.17 13.26 -1.10
C GLY A 139 5.05 13.73 -2.25
N PRO A 140 6.38 13.47 -2.21
CA PRO A 140 7.34 13.93 -3.22
C PRO A 140 7.31 13.15 -4.53
N THR A 141 6.40 12.20 -4.71
CA THR A 141 6.17 11.51 -5.99
C THR A 141 4.93 12.04 -6.69
N ASN A 142 4.92 11.97 -8.02
CA ASN A 142 3.85 12.54 -8.83
C ASN A 142 2.64 11.60 -8.90
N ASP A 143 1.64 11.87 -8.07
CA ASP A 143 0.40 11.11 -8.01
C ASP A 143 -0.36 11.05 -9.35
N LYS A 144 -0.30 12.12 -10.16
CA LYS A 144 -0.93 12.14 -11.51
C LYS A 144 -0.31 11.15 -12.49
N ILE A 145 0.89 10.64 -12.19
CA ILE A 145 1.58 9.64 -13.02
C ILE A 145 1.46 8.25 -12.41
N TYR A 146 1.63 8.14 -11.09
CA TYR A 146 1.83 6.85 -10.42
C TYR A 146 0.62 6.37 -9.62
N PHE A 147 -0.31 7.24 -9.22
CA PHE A 147 -1.50 6.77 -8.52
C PHE A 147 -2.43 5.99 -9.45
N PRO A 148 -2.98 4.84 -9.02
CA PRO A 148 -3.85 3.98 -9.84
C PRO A 148 -5.29 4.50 -9.91
N GLU A 149 -5.50 5.75 -10.36
CA GLU A 149 -6.78 6.47 -10.41
C GLU A 149 -7.85 5.79 -11.29
N ILE A 150 -7.45 4.88 -12.17
CA ILE A 150 -8.39 4.14 -13.04
C ILE A 150 -9.17 3.05 -12.30
N PHE A 151 -8.85 2.77 -11.05
CA PHE A 151 -9.53 1.77 -10.23
C PHE A 151 -10.32 2.44 -9.11
N ASP A 152 -11.65 2.27 -9.11
CA ASP A 152 -12.58 2.89 -8.15
C ASP A 152 -12.32 2.48 -6.69
N HIS A 153 -11.68 1.34 -6.46
CA HIS A 153 -11.29 0.84 -5.15
C HIS A 153 -9.95 1.43 -4.63
N CYS A 154 -9.34 2.36 -5.38
CA CYS A 154 -8.11 3.02 -4.97
C CYS A 154 -8.39 4.46 -4.52
N HIS A 155 -7.86 4.82 -3.37
CA HIS A 155 -8.05 6.11 -2.72
C HIS A 155 -6.71 6.80 -2.49
N LEU A 156 -6.61 8.03 -2.95
CA LEU A 156 -5.42 8.86 -2.78
C LEU A 156 -5.50 9.65 -1.47
N VAL A 157 -4.47 9.57 -0.65
CA VAL A 157 -4.19 10.54 0.41
C VAL A 157 -2.79 11.09 0.19
N ARG A 158 -2.67 12.40 0.14
CA ARG A 158 -1.38 13.02 -0.16
C ARG A 158 -1.05 14.17 0.79
N SER A 159 0.23 14.56 0.80
CA SER A 159 0.72 15.81 1.37
C SER A 159 -0.11 17.00 0.89
N SER A 160 -0.32 17.97 1.78
CA SER A 160 -0.94 19.26 1.45
C SER A 160 -0.05 20.10 0.51
N GLU A 161 1.27 19.87 0.53
CA GLU A 161 2.18 20.49 -0.41
C GLU A 161 2.10 19.84 -1.79
N SER A 162 2.34 20.63 -2.84
CA SER A 162 2.39 20.10 -4.20
C SER A 162 3.61 19.21 -4.41
N TYR A 163 3.48 18.27 -5.35
CA TYR A 163 4.60 17.44 -5.78
C TYR A 163 5.82 18.28 -6.17
N GLU A 164 5.60 19.37 -6.95
CA GLU A 164 6.67 20.25 -7.43
C GLU A 164 7.41 20.93 -6.27
N SER A 165 6.67 21.37 -5.24
CA SER A 165 7.25 21.95 -4.02
C SER A 165 8.10 20.92 -3.27
N LEU A 166 7.56 19.73 -3.04
CA LEU A 166 8.26 18.68 -2.30
C LEU A 166 9.49 18.17 -3.04
N ILE A 167 9.39 17.93 -4.35
CA ILE A 167 10.53 17.43 -5.14
C ILE A 167 11.67 18.46 -5.22
N SER A 168 11.35 19.76 -5.21
CA SER A 168 12.36 20.81 -5.19
C SER A 168 13.22 20.79 -3.92
N LYS A 169 12.66 20.30 -2.79
CA LYS A 169 13.36 20.14 -1.52
C LYS A 169 14.34 18.96 -1.54
N THR A 170 14.21 18.05 -2.50
CA THR A 170 15.06 16.85 -2.62
C THR A 170 16.34 17.09 -3.41
N GLN A 171 16.85 18.32 -3.46
CA GLN A 171 18.01 18.70 -4.27
C GLN A 171 19.01 17.55 -4.45
N ASN A 172 19.16 17.07 -5.69
CA ASN A 172 20.03 15.97 -6.09
C ASN A 172 19.72 14.59 -5.49
N PHE A 173 18.49 14.32 -5.03
CA PHE A 173 18.06 13.04 -4.44
C PHE A 173 18.89 12.56 -3.23
N THR A 174 19.60 13.45 -2.57
CA THR A 174 20.46 13.15 -1.41
C THR A 174 19.76 13.34 -0.06
N LEU A 175 18.54 13.88 -0.04
CA LEU A 175 17.78 14.05 1.19
C LEU A 175 17.30 12.69 1.73
N ASN A 176 17.71 12.37 2.95
CA ASN A 176 17.21 11.21 3.69
C ASN A 176 16.05 11.56 4.63
N ASN A 177 15.57 12.81 4.59
CA ASN A 177 14.50 13.28 5.47
C ASN A 177 13.12 12.96 4.89
N CYS A 178 12.21 12.54 5.75
CA CYS A 178 10.81 12.33 5.40
C CYS A 178 10.17 13.66 4.92
N LEU A 179 9.50 13.62 3.77
CA LEU A 179 8.68 14.71 3.24
C LEU A 179 7.18 14.37 3.26
N MET A 180 6.78 13.42 4.12
CA MET A 180 5.40 12.91 4.26
C MET A 180 4.79 13.28 5.61
N ASN A 181 5.44 14.12 6.42
CA ASN A 181 5.00 14.44 7.78
C ASN A 181 3.63 15.13 7.85
N ASP A 182 3.24 15.83 6.79
CA ASP A 182 1.98 16.54 6.68
C ASP A 182 0.85 15.72 6.02
N VAL A 183 1.13 14.48 5.57
CA VAL A 183 0.08 13.56 5.16
C VAL A 183 -0.80 13.26 6.38
N SER A 184 -2.05 13.69 6.30
CA SER A 184 -2.94 13.71 7.44
C SER A 184 -3.36 12.32 7.90
N TYR A 185 -3.02 11.96 9.14
CA TYR A 185 -3.52 10.75 9.79
C TYR A 185 -5.06 10.67 9.76
N ASN A 186 -5.73 11.78 10.09
CA ASN A 186 -7.20 11.81 10.13
C ASN A 186 -7.83 11.53 8.75
N GLN A 187 -7.20 11.98 7.66
CA GLN A 187 -7.70 11.67 6.31
C GLN A 187 -7.56 10.18 6.01
N VAL A 188 -6.44 9.56 6.40
CA VAL A 188 -6.23 8.12 6.24
C VAL A 188 -7.24 7.33 7.08
N GLU A 189 -7.41 7.68 8.35
CA GLU A 189 -8.34 7.02 9.27
C GLU A 189 -9.79 7.12 8.80
N ASN A 190 -10.24 8.31 8.40
CA ASN A 190 -11.60 8.49 7.86
C ASN A 190 -11.83 7.60 6.62
N LYS A 191 -10.82 7.48 5.76
CA LYS A 191 -10.92 6.61 4.59
C LYS A 191 -10.94 5.12 4.95
N ILE A 192 -10.21 4.71 5.99
CA ILE A 192 -10.27 3.35 6.53
C ILE A 192 -11.70 3.03 7.01
N ILE A 193 -12.28 3.94 7.79
CA ILE A 193 -13.64 3.77 8.34
C ILE A 193 -14.66 3.65 7.22
N GLU A 194 -14.58 4.52 6.21
CA GLU A 194 -15.45 4.50 5.02
C GLU A 194 -15.36 3.13 4.32
N ILE A 195 -14.15 2.70 3.94
CA ILE A 195 -13.93 1.45 3.21
C ILE A 195 -14.41 0.22 3.99
N LEU A 196 -14.12 0.16 5.29
CA LEU A 196 -14.46 -1.02 6.09
C LEU A 196 -15.94 -1.08 6.45
N ASN A 197 -16.63 0.05 6.56
CA ASN A 197 -18.08 0.09 6.76
C ASN A 197 -18.83 -0.33 5.50
N ASP A 198 -18.40 0.07 4.31
CA ASP A 198 -19.00 -0.33 3.04
C ASP A 198 -18.92 -1.85 2.78
N GLN A 199 -18.01 -2.55 3.46
CA GLN A 199 -17.87 -4.01 3.36
C GLN A 199 -18.77 -4.81 4.30
N ASN A 200 -19.46 -4.15 5.23
CA ASN A 200 -20.33 -4.79 6.23
C ASN A 200 -21.81 -4.90 5.80
N PHE A 201 -22.15 -4.61 4.52
CA PHE A 201 -23.48 -4.72 3.93
C PHE A 201 -23.59 -5.86 2.92
#